data_c676bc1ca5e0e6c6ef9791e23a8adf0b
#
_entry.id   c676bc1ca5e0e6c6ef9791e23a8adf0b
#
_cell.length_a   1.000
_cell.length_b   1.000
_cell.length_c   1.000
_cell.angle_alpha   90.00
_cell.angle_beta   90.00
_cell.angle_gamma   90.00
#
_symmetry.space_group_name_H-M   'P 1'
#
loop_
_entity.id
_entity.type
_entity.pdbx_description
1 polymer ?
#
loop_
_entity_poly.entity_id
_entity_poly.type
_entity_poly.pdbx_seq_one_letter_code
_entity_poly.pdbx_strand_id
1 'polypeptide(L)'
;MAIVLGKNCLNWCYSCNMPVVSAKTCPKCGSPAEAVPVSSPWDLRPAFKKDVELIRGLADEEYGKGCGRDLIPDDSVVILNDNSRGTDSVEIVINGYVIGSMRFKYDMKWHLTLDVAGFRKVIPHLQRHKVVANHSGLFMMKRTKNLLVKGVKECDPDSQVGDKMAVLSDKGELISCGTLCIPPSEIPTSERGMVVRMKETNKGYRNNDRPVNWEQTIRWNRPMMEKMVSDAIAEIKKIRKEYNDLPIGVSFSGGKDSQAVLMLFMDAKMKVNVIFADTGLEYPETVDFVNSYVKSSGMKLYVTEASFESFLKNMKVFGPPAEGYRWCCKTNKLSAIAAAESEIFPNGSVQFVGQRRYESKNRMRNGKVFRNQWIPNQVAVAPIQDWNALHVWLYILMRKQPFNPKYEQHMPRIGCMLCPFMSLAEIEMNKGTNEKFDRWYNAIEEYGRSRGMPEEWMKYHLWRFRELPQAVYDEVGPLCGKSYEELTKRTLPPVRPPLKLKMQEGFSPCVLGYSVEAGLSRPVDVNRLYGFSKILGKKTELEEGSYLAIGDLTVYAEGAIISKGGDLKEVKKSIRTVFEILIKSEECCGCKQCSTRCPTGALTLVDEKVEMDPSKCISCQKCLCTCPSLKYSTD
;
A
#
# COMPACT_ATOMS: atom_id res chain seq x y z
N MET A 1 -11.36 14.23 6.37
CA MET A 1 -11.20 14.88 5.03
C MET A 1 -10.66 13.86 4.06
N ALA A 2 -11.31 13.70 2.90
CA ALA A 2 -10.82 12.85 1.82
C ALA A 2 -9.42 13.34 1.36
N ILE A 3 -8.51 12.39 1.14
CA ILE A 3 -7.15 12.74 0.74
C ILE A 3 -7.13 12.90 -0.77
N VAL A 4 -6.96 14.12 -1.25
CA VAL A 4 -6.76 14.42 -2.66
C VAL A 4 -5.29 14.19 -3.02
N LEU A 5 -4.98 13.20 -3.83
CA LEU A 5 -3.62 12.85 -4.27
C LEU A 5 -3.29 13.29 -5.69
N GLY A 6 -4.30 13.50 -6.50
CA GLY A 6 -4.17 13.89 -7.90
C GLY A 6 -5.44 14.55 -8.42
N LYS A 7 -5.73 14.37 -9.69
CA LYS A 7 -6.94 14.89 -10.34
C LYS A 7 -7.72 13.73 -10.96
N ASN A 8 -9.05 13.85 -10.97
CA ASN A 8 -9.87 12.96 -11.77
C ASN A 8 -9.56 13.19 -13.26
N CYS A 9 -9.14 12.14 -13.96
CA CYS A 9 -8.82 12.19 -15.36
C CYS A 9 -9.89 11.53 -16.24
N LEU A 10 -10.90 10.88 -15.64
CA LEU A 10 -11.93 10.16 -16.37
C LEU A 10 -13.08 11.09 -16.74
N ASN A 11 -13.23 11.34 -18.02
CA ASN A 11 -14.43 11.93 -18.60
C ASN A 11 -15.12 10.91 -19.50
N TRP A 12 -16.37 11.12 -19.83
CA TRP A 12 -17.16 10.23 -20.69
C TRP A 12 -17.83 11.00 -21.82
N CYS A 13 -17.67 10.53 -23.03
CA CYS A 13 -18.41 11.01 -24.17
C CYS A 13 -19.72 10.21 -24.31
N TYR A 14 -20.83 10.79 -23.93
CA TYR A 14 -22.12 10.12 -24.02
C TYR A 14 -22.61 9.92 -25.47
N SER A 15 -22.18 10.73 -26.42
CA SER A 15 -22.49 10.54 -27.84
C SER A 15 -21.85 9.29 -28.44
N CYS A 16 -20.63 8.95 -28.00
CA CYS A 16 -19.89 7.77 -28.46
C CYS A 16 -19.95 6.60 -27.47
N ASN A 17 -20.47 6.81 -26.27
CA ASN A 17 -20.43 5.89 -25.13
C ASN A 17 -19.01 5.44 -24.77
N MET A 18 -18.06 6.37 -24.70
CA MET A 18 -16.63 6.04 -24.63
C MET A 18 -15.92 6.86 -23.55
N PRO A 19 -15.00 6.25 -22.77
CA PRO A 19 -14.15 7.00 -21.84
C PRO A 19 -13.18 7.90 -22.61
N VAL A 20 -13.08 9.14 -22.15
CA VAL A 20 -12.16 10.16 -22.63
C VAL A 20 -11.21 10.51 -21.48
N VAL A 21 -9.94 10.15 -21.63
CA VAL A 21 -8.98 10.28 -20.53
C VAL A 21 -8.23 11.60 -20.66
N SER A 22 -8.21 12.38 -19.57
CA SER A 22 -7.49 13.67 -19.47
C SER A 22 -7.85 14.75 -20.52
N ALA A 23 -8.98 14.60 -21.22
CA ALA A 23 -9.46 15.58 -22.19
C ALA A 23 -10.95 15.89 -21.95
N LYS A 24 -11.36 17.14 -22.24
CA LYS A 24 -12.76 17.60 -22.09
C LYS A 24 -13.56 17.49 -23.39
N THR A 25 -12.91 17.10 -24.48
CA THR A 25 -13.52 16.94 -25.80
C THR A 25 -13.24 15.55 -26.32
N CYS A 26 -14.25 14.89 -26.84
CA CYS A 26 -14.12 13.55 -27.40
C CYS A 26 -13.24 13.56 -28.65
N PRO A 27 -12.14 12.81 -28.69
CA PRO A 27 -11.25 12.79 -29.84
C PRO A 27 -11.85 12.10 -31.07
N LYS A 28 -12.98 11.37 -30.92
CA LYS A 28 -13.68 10.69 -32.01
C LYS A 28 -14.70 11.59 -32.69
N CYS A 29 -15.55 12.30 -31.95
CA CYS A 29 -16.69 13.02 -32.52
C CYS A 29 -16.68 14.53 -32.23
N GLY A 30 -15.70 15.05 -31.46
CA GLY A 30 -15.62 16.47 -31.11
C GLY A 30 -16.62 16.93 -30.05
N SER A 31 -17.55 16.06 -29.58
CA SER A 31 -18.53 16.41 -28.55
C SER A 31 -17.86 16.63 -27.19
N PRO A 32 -18.46 17.47 -26.30
CA PRO A 32 -18.01 17.58 -24.91
C PRO A 32 -18.00 16.23 -24.20
N ALA A 33 -16.96 15.97 -23.43
CA ALA A 33 -16.86 14.83 -22.51
C ALA A 33 -17.03 15.33 -21.07
N GLU A 34 -17.92 14.68 -20.32
CA GLU A 34 -18.29 15.08 -18.96
C GLU A 34 -17.53 14.24 -17.93
N ALA A 35 -17.10 14.86 -16.84
CA ALA A 35 -16.38 14.17 -15.79
C ALA A 35 -17.25 13.10 -15.10
N VAL A 36 -16.74 11.88 -14.97
CA VAL A 36 -17.39 10.82 -14.21
C VAL A 36 -17.14 11.08 -12.72
N PRO A 37 -18.19 11.13 -11.87
CA PRO A 37 -18.07 11.50 -10.47
C PRO A 37 -17.56 10.35 -9.59
N VAL A 38 -16.36 9.85 -9.86
CA VAL A 38 -15.69 8.81 -9.06
C VAL A 38 -15.04 9.42 -7.81
N SER A 39 -14.96 8.63 -6.75
CA SER A 39 -14.34 9.04 -5.49
C SER A 39 -12.82 9.17 -5.58
N SER A 40 -12.21 10.00 -4.71
CA SER A 40 -10.74 10.02 -4.58
C SER A 40 -10.23 8.67 -4.03
N PRO A 41 -9.03 8.21 -4.35
CA PRO A 41 -7.88 8.93 -4.93
C PRO A 41 -7.82 9.05 -6.44
N TRP A 42 -8.82 8.56 -7.18
CA TRP A 42 -8.89 8.59 -8.66
C TRP A 42 -7.79 7.77 -9.37
N ASP A 43 -7.37 6.68 -8.76
CA ASP A 43 -6.37 5.77 -9.36
C ASP A 43 -7.03 4.63 -10.12
N LEU A 44 -7.72 4.99 -11.19
CA LEU A 44 -8.58 4.14 -12.01
C LEU A 44 -7.80 3.08 -12.80
N ARG A 45 -8.40 1.91 -12.99
CA ARG A 45 -7.85 0.83 -13.83
C ARG A 45 -8.91 0.19 -14.72
N PRO A 46 -8.54 -0.45 -15.84
CA PRO A 46 -9.45 -1.34 -16.54
C PRO A 46 -9.82 -2.54 -15.67
N ALA A 47 -11.04 -3.04 -15.81
CA ALA A 47 -11.39 -4.36 -15.33
C ALA A 47 -10.87 -5.42 -16.31
N PHE A 48 -10.20 -6.45 -15.78
CA PHE A 48 -9.80 -7.62 -16.53
C PHE A 48 -10.90 -8.68 -16.54
N LYS A 49 -10.71 -9.75 -17.32
CA LYS A 49 -11.73 -10.79 -17.51
C LYS A 49 -12.25 -11.35 -16.18
N LYS A 50 -11.38 -11.70 -15.25
CA LYS A 50 -11.78 -12.23 -13.94
C LYS A 50 -12.52 -11.19 -13.09
N ASP A 51 -12.16 -9.90 -13.16
CA ASP A 51 -12.92 -8.85 -12.46
C ASP A 51 -14.37 -8.81 -12.96
N VAL A 52 -14.57 -8.88 -14.28
CA VAL A 52 -15.92 -8.89 -14.90
C VAL A 52 -16.69 -10.13 -14.49
N GLU A 53 -16.05 -11.30 -14.50
CA GLU A 53 -16.67 -12.58 -14.08
C GLU A 53 -17.10 -12.52 -12.60
N LEU A 54 -16.24 -11.99 -11.72
CA LEU A 54 -16.58 -11.78 -10.31
C LEU A 54 -17.78 -10.86 -10.12
N ILE A 55 -17.78 -9.70 -10.76
CA ILE A 55 -18.88 -8.72 -10.62
C ILE A 55 -20.19 -9.31 -11.14
N ARG A 56 -20.16 -10.01 -12.27
CA ARG A 56 -21.33 -10.69 -12.81
C ARG A 56 -21.87 -11.77 -11.87
N GLY A 57 -20.97 -12.60 -11.31
CA GLY A 57 -21.35 -13.64 -10.34
C GLY A 57 -22.00 -13.05 -9.10
N LEU A 58 -21.41 -12.00 -8.53
CA LEU A 58 -21.96 -11.29 -7.37
C LEU A 58 -23.33 -10.66 -7.68
N ALA A 59 -23.50 -10.09 -8.87
CA ALA A 59 -24.79 -9.52 -9.25
C ALA A 59 -25.89 -10.60 -9.39
N ASP A 60 -25.54 -11.76 -9.95
CA ASP A 60 -26.47 -12.90 -10.04
C ASP A 60 -26.81 -13.48 -8.66
N GLU A 61 -25.81 -13.58 -7.79
CA GLU A 61 -25.98 -14.09 -6.42
C GLU A 61 -26.80 -13.13 -5.55
N GLU A 62 -26.56 -11.83 -5.60
CA GLU A 62 -27.20 -10.87 -4.70
C GLU A 62 -28.56 -10.37 -5.20
N TYR A 63 -28.71 -10.16 -6.51
CA TYR A 63 -29.90 -9.49 -7.06
C TYR A 63 -30.84 -10.42 -7.84
N GLY A 64 -30.34 -11.56 -8.31
CA GLY A 64 -31.09 -12.56 -9.06
C GLY A 64 -30.41 -12.98 -10.36
N LYS A 65 -30.64 -14.22 -10.77
CA LYS A 65 -30.05 -14.82 -11.97
C LYS A 65 -30.37 -14.00 -13.23
N GLY A 66 -29.34 -13.65 -13.98
CA GLY A 66 -29.44 -12.80 -15.17
C GLY A 66 -29.00 -11.34 -14.93
N CYS A 67 -29.02 -10.88 -13.67
CA CYS A 67 -28.58 -9.53 -13.30
C CYS A 67 -27.13 -9.25 -13.68
N GLY A 68 -26.24 -10.24 -13.59
CA GLY A 68 -24.83 -10.06 -13.93
C GLY A 68 -24.61 -9.67 -15.39
N ARG A 69 -25.33 -10.28 -16.30
CA ARG A 69 -25.26 -9.97 -17.74
C ARG A 69 -25.95 -8.66 -18.08
N ASP A 70 -27.03 -8.33 -17.39
CA ASP A 70 -27.71 -7.04 -17.52
C ASP A 70 -26.81 -5.91 -17.02
N LEU A 71 -26.12 -6.12 -15.88
CA LEU A 71 -25.23 -5.13 -15.27
C LEU A 71 -24.04 -4.84 -16.17
N ILE A 72 -23.38 -5.89 -16.65
CA ILE A 72 -22.21 -5.80 -17.53
C ILE A 72 -22.50 -6.62 -18.80
N PRO A 73 -23.07 -6.05 -19.85
CA PRO A 73 -23.17 -6.70 -21.14
C PRO A 73 -21.81 -7.11 -21.71
N ASP A 74 -21.80 -8.08 -22.63
CA ASP A 74 -20.61 -8.40 -23.41
C ASP A 74 -20.14 -7.15 -24.19
N ASP A 75 -18.85 -7.05 -24.46
CA ASP A 75 -18.23 -5.89 -25.13
C ASP A 75 -18.42 -4.53 -24.42
N SER A 76 -18.44 -4.54 -23.08
CA SER A 76 -18.49 -3.32 -22.27
C SER A 76 -17.11 -2.88 -21.82
N VAL A 77 -16.86 -1.57 -21.81
CA VAL A 77 -15.71 -0.99 -21.11
C VAL A 77 -16.06 -0.80 -19.64
N VAL A 78 -15.43 -1.60 -18.81
CA VAL A 78 -15.57 -1.53 -17.35
C VAL A 78 -14.31 -0.92 -16.77
N ILE A 79 -14.48 0.12 -15.95
CA ILE A 79 -13.37 0.80 -15.25
C ILE A 79 -13.61 0.65 -13.75
N LEU A 80 -12.56 0.30 -13.02
CA LEU A 80 -12.57 0.14 -11.58
C LEU A 80 -11.81 1.28 -10.92
N ASN A 81 -12.37 1.82 -9.86
CA ASN A 81 -11.73 2.82 -9.02
C ASN A 81 -11.54 2.24 -7.62
N ASP A 82 -10.29 1.98 -7.29
CA ASP A 82 -9.91 1.38 -6.03
C ASP A 82 -9.88 2.43 -4.92
N ASN A 83 -10.83 2.37 -4.00
CA ASN A 83 -10.93 3.25 -2.83
C ASN A 83 -10.26 2.64 -1.59
N SER A 84 -9.45 1.63 -1.74
CA SER A 84 -8.93 0.67 -0.76
C SER A 84 -8.15 1.23 0.43
N ARG A 85 -8.34 2.48 0.79
CA ARG A 85 -7.74 3.05 2.00
C ARG A 85 -8.54 2.70 3.25
N GLY A 86 -8.43 1.44 3.65
CA GLY A 86 -9.00 0.90 4.89
C GLY A 86 -10.38 0.26 4.76
N THR A 87 -11.00 0.27 3.57
CA THR A 87 -12.34 -0.33 3.38
C THR A 87 -12.39 -1.40 2.30
N ASP A 88 -11.30 -1.66 1.57
CA ASP A 88 -11.23 -2.61 0.43
C ASP A 88 -12.42 -2.47 -0.56
N SER A 89 -12.90 -1.22 -0.76
CA SER A 89 -14.04 -0.89 -1.61
C SER A 89 -13.59 -0.47 -3.00
N VAL A 90 -14.23 -1.01 -4.03
CA VAL A 90 -13.94 -0.74 -5.45
C VAL A 90 -15.20 -0.24 -6.13
N GLU A 91 -15.20 1.02 -6.61
CA GLU A 91 -16.28 1.55 -7.44
C GLU A 91 -16.20 0.99 -8.87
N ILE A 92 -17.36 0.71 -9.45
CA ILE A 92 -17.51 0.14 -10.79
C ILE A 92 -18.12 1.19 -11.71
N VAL A 93 -17.43 1.51 -12.80
CA VAL A 93 -17.86 2.51 -13.79
C VAL A 93 -18.17 1.83 -15.11
N ILE A 94 -19.39 2.03 -15.62
CA ILE A 94 -19.85 1.57 -16.93
C ILE A 94 -20.68 2.68 -17.57
N ASN A 95 -20.55 2.88 -18.87
CA ASN A 95 -21.31 3.86 -19.66
C ASN A 95 -21.27 5.29 -19.07
N GLY A 96 -20.17 5.65 -18.39
CA GLY A 96 -20.00 6.97 -17.78
C GLY A 96 -20.66 7.15 -16.42
N TYR A 97 -21.18 6.11 -15.83
CA TYR A 97 -21.81 6.14 -14.51
C TYR A 97 -21.11 5.21 -13.52
N VAL A 98 -21.02 5.62 -12.28
CA VAL A 98 -20.75 4.70 -11.16
C VAL A 98 -22.02 3.87 -10.97
N ILE A 99 -21.94 2.58 -11.27
CA ILE A 99 -23.10 1.67 -11.20
C ILE A 99 -23.24 1.02 -9.82
N GLY A 100 -22.21 1.13 -9.00
CA GLY A 100 -22.13 0.55 -7.67
C GLY A 100 -20.70 0.36 -7.22
N SER A 101 -20.55 -0.34 -6.12
CA SER A 101 -19.27 -0.71 -5.56
C SER A 101 -19.28 -2.15 -5.04
N MET A 102 -18.13 -2.82 -5.14
CA MET A 102 -17.91 -4.10 -4.49
C MET A 102 -16.93 -3.95 -3.33
N ARG A 103 -17.10 -4.78 -2.30
CA ARG A 103 -16.27 -4.77 -1.12
C ARG A 103 -16.08 -6.18 -0.57
N PHE A 104 -14.84 -6.54 -0.23
CA PHE A 104 -14.57 -7.74 0.54
C PHE A 104 -14.59 -7.38 2.03
N LYS A 105 -15.47 -8.03 2.80
CA LYS A 105 -15.70 -7.71 4.21
C LYS A 105 -15.03 -8.73 5.14
N TYR A 106 -15.07 -8.45 6.44
CA TYR A 106 -14.51 -9.33 7.50
C TYR A 106 -15.31 -10.61 7.74
N ASP A 107 -16.46 -10.81 7.07
CA ASP A 107 -17.12 -12.10 6.93
C ASP A 107 -16.47 -13.01 5.87
N MET A 108 -15.35 -12.54 5.27
CA MET A 108 -14.55 -13.21 4.23
C MET A 108 -15.35 -13.47 2.94
N LYS A 109 -16.24 -12.53 2.60
CA LYS A 109 -17.04 -12.57 1.37
C LYS A 109 -17.01 -11.25 0.62
N TRP A 110 -17.15 -11.34 -0.68
CA TRP A 110 -17.43 -10.18 -1.52
C TRP A 110 -18.91 -9.78 -1.39
N HIS A 111 -19.16 -8.49 -1.34
CA HIS A 111 -20.48 -7.88 -1.37
C HIS A 111 -20.54 -6.86 -2.48
N LEU A 112 -21.60 -6.89 -3.27
CA LEU A 112 -21.87 -5.91 -4.33
C LEU A 112 -23.03 -5.01 -3.90
N THR A 113 -22.83 -3.70 -3.96
CA THR A 113 -23.87 -2.72 -3.68
C THR A 113 -24.09 -1.88 -4.92
N LEU A 114 -25.31 -1.86 -5.44
CA LEU A 114 -25.66 -1.11 -6.64
C LEU A 114 -26.11 0.31 -6.30
N ASP A 115 -25.71 1.27 -7.13
CA ASP A 115 -26.27 2.62 -7.19
C ASP A 115 -27.47 2.65 -8.13
N VAL A 116 -28.17 3.78 -8.21
CA VAL A 116 -29.37 3.88 -9.04
C VAL A 116 -29.09 3.52 -10.52
N ALA A 117 -27.89 3.84 -11.02
CA ALA A 117 -27.45 3.48 -12.37
C ALA A 117 -27.30 1.97 -12.55
N GLY A 118 -26.83 1.28 -11.52
CA GLY A 118 -26.72 -0.19 -11.51
C GLY A 118 -28.08 -0.85 -11.43
N PHE A 119 -28.94 -0.42 -10.49
CA PHE A 119 -30.31 -0.93 -10.38
C PHE A 119 -31.08 -0.76 -11.69
N ARG A 120 -30.93 0.38 -12.38
CA ARG A 120 -31.57 0.60 -13.67
C ARG A 120 -31.25 -0.47 -14.71
N LYS A 121 -30.01 -0.99 -14.69
CA LYS A 121 -29.58 -2.02 -15.66
C LYS A 121 -30.16 -3.39 -15.33
N VAL A 122 -30.27 -3.72 -14.04
CA VAL A 122 -30.69 -5.06 -13.58
C VAL A 122 -32.20 -5.23 -13.41
N ILE A 123 -33.02 -4.19 -13.60
CA ILE A 123 -34.47 -4.22 -13.48
C ILE A 123 -35.12 -5.44 -14.18
N PRO A 124 -34.72 -5.84 -15.43
CA PRO A 124 -35.35 -6.94 -16.12
C PRO A 124 -35.31 -8.28 -15.37
N HIS A 125 -34.26 -8.52 -14.58
CA HIS A 125 -34.05 -9.76 -13.83
C HIS A 125 -33.99 -9.55 -12.31
N LEU A 126 -34.29 -8.34 -11.81
CA LEU A 126 -34.21 -8.00 -10.38
C LEU A 126 -35.22 -8.78 -9.54
N GLN A 127 -34.74 -9.69 -8.69
CA GLN A 127 -35.57 -10.52 -7.82
C GLN A 127 -35.51 -10.06 -6.37
N ARG A 128 -34.34 -9.62 -5.87
CA ARG A 128 -34.05 -9.24 -4.49
C ARG A 128 -33.66 -7.78 -4.37
N HIS A 129 -33.55 -7.27 -3.12
CA HIS A 129 -33.19 -5.88 -2.81
C HIS A 129 -34.13 -4.85 -3.48
N LYS A 130 -35.40 -5.12 -3.52
CA LYS A 130 -36.43 -4.24 -4.08
C LYS A 130 -37.55 -3.94 -3.08
N VAL A 131 -38.07 -2.73 -3.18
CA VAL A 131 -39.29 -2.32 -2.49
C VAL A 131 -40.21 -1.63 -3.48
N VAL A 132 -41.49 -2.03 -3.49
CA VAL A 132 -42.52 -1.46 -4.37
C VAL A 132 -43.29 -0.40 -3.57
N ALA A 133 -43.33 0.82 -4.08
CA ALA A 133 -44.11 1.90 -3.50
C ALA A 133 -45.52 1.92 -4.09
N ASN A 134 -46.52 2.12 -3.24
CA ASN A 134 -47.87 2.37 -3.69
C ASN A 134 -48.05 3.83 -4.18
N HIS A 135 -49.20 4.16 -4.75
CA HIS A 135 -49.47 5.51 -5.29
C HIS A 135 -49.26 6.63 -4.27
N SER A 136 -49.74 6.46 -3.03
CA SER A 136 -49.60 7.40 -1.95
C SER A 136 -48.11 7.59 -1.54
N GLY A 137 -47.35 6.47 -1.54
CA GLY A 137 -45.90 6.49 -1.28
C GLY A 137 -45.14 7.31 -2.30
N LEU A 138 -45.43 7.11 -3.60
CA LEU A 138 -44.82 7.89 -4.68
C LEU A 138 -45.11 9.39 -4.55
N PHE A 139 -46.33 9.76 -4.14
CA PHE A 139 -46.67 11.17 -3.89
C PHE A 139 -45.92 11.76 -2.68
N MET A 140 -45.85 11.02 -1.56
CA MET A 140 -45.14 11.46 -0.35
C MET A 140 -43.64 11.57 -0.57
N MET A 141 -43.04 10.65 -1.34
CA MET A 141 -41.59 10.68 -1.65
C MET A 141 -41.16 11.99 -2.33
N LYS A 142 -42.00 12.64 -3.10
CA LYS A 142 -41.71 13.95 -3.71
C LYS A 142 -41.49 15.05 -2.66
N ARG A 143 -42.13 14.94 -1.49
CA ARG A 143 -42.06 15.90 -0.39
C ARG A 143 -41.00 15.52 0.65
N THR A 144 -41.01 14.25 1.09
CA THR A 144 -40.18 13.76 2.22
C THR A 144 -38.79 13.31 1.81
N LYS A 145 -38.59 13.02 0.50
CA LYS A 145 -37.37 12.37 -0.03
C LYS A 145 -37.09 11.02 0.65
N ASN A 146 -38.10 10.36 1.21
CA ASN A 146 -38.01 9.05 1.87
C ASN A 146 -39.27 8.24 1.60
N LEU A 147 -39.15 6.92 1.59
CA LEU A 147 -40.30 6.03 1.54
C LEU A 147 -40.73 5.68 2.98
N LEU A 148 -41.98 6.00 3.31
CA LEU A 148 -42.56 5.74 4.64
C LEU A 148 -43.39 4.47 4.63
N VAL A 149 -43.65 3.87 5.79
CA VAL A 149 -44.41 2.61 5.98
C VAL A 149 -45.73 2.58 5.17
N LYS A 150 -46.57 3.60 5.31
CA LYS A 150 -47.87 3.68 4.58
C LYS A 150 -47.71 3.81 3.06
N GLY A 151 -46.51 4.07 2.57
CA GLY A 151 -46.20 4.17 1.16
C GLY A 151 -45.69 2.87 0.53
N VAL A 152 -45.48 1.81 1.32
CA VAL A 152 -45.00 0.50 0.84
C VAL A 152 -46.13 -0.38 0.41
N LYS A 153 -45.99 -1.03 -0.73
CA LYS A 153 -46.89 -2.09 -1.23
C LYS A 153 -46.27 -3.46 -0.98
N GLU A 154 -44.98 -3.60 -1.26
CA GLU A 154 -44.22 -4.84 -1.16
C GLU A 154 -42.75 -4.52 -0.80
N CYS A 155 -42.13 -5.35 0.01
CA CYS A 155 -40.71 -5.28 0.32
C CYS A 155 -40.11 -6.69 0.26
N ASP A 156 -38.95 -6.83 -0.29
CA ASP A 156 -38.20 -8.08 -0.29
C ASP A 156 -37.97 -8.56 1.15
N PRO A 157 -38.49 -9.75 1.53
CA PRO A 157 -38.48 -10.24 2.89
C PRO A 157 -37.09 -10.63 3.40
N ASP A 158 -36.15 -10.95 2.49
CA ASP A 158 -34.82 -11.43 2.83
C ASP A 158 -33.83 -10.28 3.04
N SER A 159 -34.24 -9.03 2.75
CA SER A 159 -33.40 -7.85 2.93
C SER A 159 -33.23 -7.50 4.40
N GLN A 160 -32.07 -6.92 4.73
CA GLN A 160 -31.68 -6.52 6.09
C GLN A 160 -31.59 -5.00 6.22
N VAL A 161 -31.76 -4.49 7.44
CA VAL A 161 -31.52 -3.08 7.76
C VAL A 161 -30.09 -2.71 7.39
N GLY A 162 -29.95 -1.63 6.63
CA GLY A 162 -28.67 -1.20 6.06
C GLY A 162 -28.50 -1.55 4.58
N ASP A 163 -29.25 -2.50 4.05
CA ASP A 163 -29.20 -2.88 2.64
C ASP A 163 -29.63 -1.73 1.72
N LYS A 164 -29.01 -1.66 0.55
CA LYS A 164 -29.38 -0.72 -0.50
C LYS A 164 -30.48 -1.31 -1.37
N MET A 165 -31.64 -0.67 -1.39
CA MET A 165 -32.85 -1.14 -2.04
C MET A 165 -33.15 -0.34 -3.30
N ALA A 166 -33.59 -1.02 -4.35
CA ALA A 166 -34.29 -0.38 -5.46
C ALA A 166 -35.72 -0.01 -5.03
N VAL A 167 -36.13 1.21 -5.21
CA VAL A 167 -37.50 1.68 -4.99
C VAL A 167 -38.23 1.71 -6.34
N LEU A 168 -39.22 0.82 -6.51
CA LEU A 168 -39.97 0.68 -7.73
C LEU A 168 -41.38 1.28 -7.58
N SER A 169 -41.96 1.75 -8.68
CA SER A 169 -43.39 2.03 -8.75
C SER A 169 -44.20 0.73 -8.79
N ASP A 170 -45.51 0.84 -8.63
CA ASP A 170 -46.46 -0.27 -8.82
C ASP A 170 -46.50 -0.84 -10.26
N LYS A 171 -45.93 -0.09 -11.21
CA LYS A 171 -45.70 -0.51 -12.61
C LYS A 171 -44.33 -1.14 -12.86
N GLY A 172 -43.50 -1.30 -11.82
CA GLY A 172 -42.15 -1.85 -11.92
C GLY A 172 -41.09 -0.86 -12.41
N GLU A 173 -41.39 0.46 -12.49
CA GLU A 173 -40.42 1.47 -12.92
C GLU A 173 -39.53 1.84 -11.75
N LEU A 174 -38.20 1.96 -11.98
CA LEU A 174 -37.25 2.43 -10.99
C LEU A 174 -37.43 3.93 -10.72
N ILE A 175 -37.72 4.26 -9.48
CA ILE A 175 -37.93 5.65 -9.02
C ILE A 175 -36.62 6.19 -8.38
N SER A 176 -36.00 5.36 -7.54
CA SER A 176 -34.90 5.77 -6.66
C SER A 176 -34.17 4.54 -6.13
N CYS A 177 -33.04 4.76 -5.47
CA CYS A 177 -32.49 3.78 -4.54
C CYS A 177 -32.17 4.43 -3.19
N GLY A 178 -32.06 3.61 -2.16
CA GLY A 178 -31.81 4.09 -0.81
C GLY A 178 -31.52 2.96 0.18
N THR A 179 -31.28 3.32 1.43
CA THR A 179 -30.96 2.37 2.50
C THR A 179 -32.22 1.95 3.25
N LEU A 180 -32.41 0.63 3.45
CA LEU A 180 -33.46 0.06 4.29
C LEU A 180 -33.22 0.44 5.76
N CYS A 181 -34.24 0.95 6.44
CA CYS A 181 -34.12 1.49 7.79
C CYS A 181 -34.85 0.68 8.86
N ILE A 182 -35.79 -0.17 8.48
CA ILE A 182 -36.52 -1.06 9.39
C ILE A 182 -36.60 -2.47 8.77
N PRO A 183 -36.66 -3.55 9.58
CA PRO A 183 -36.79 -4.89 9.06
C PRO A 183 -38.05 -5.07 8.22
N PRO A 184 -38.00 -5.81 7.11
CA PRO A 184 -39.19 -6.07 6.29
C PRO A 184 -40.37 -6.66 7.07
N SER A 185 -40.11 -7.52 8.05
CA SER A 185 -41.11 -8.14 8.93
C SER A 185 -41.87 -7.14 9.80
N GLU A 186 -41.29 -5.99 10.11
CA GLU A 186 -41.92 -4.95 10.93
C GLU A 186 -42.80 -3.98 10.10
N ILE A 187 -42.62 -3.94 8.76
CA ILE A 187 -43.34 -3.00 7.89
C ILE A 187 -44.87 -3.15 8.01
N PRO A 188 -45.43 -4.36 7.98
CA PRO A 188 -46.91 -4.56 8.03
C PRO A 188 -47.55 -4.15 9.35
N THR A 189 -46.77 -4.22 10.47
CA THR A 189 -47.29 -3.94 11.83
C THR A 189 -46.98 -2.52 12.31
N SER A 190 -46.14 -1.79 11.60
CA SER A 190 -45.74 -0.42 11.97
C SER A 190 -46.75 0.62 11.47
N GLU A 191 -47.24 1.48 12.36
CA GLU A 191 -48.13 2.60 11.98
C GLU A 191 -47.38 3.78 11.35
N ARG A 192 -46.14 3.98 11.73
CA ARG A 192 -45.25 5.09 11.29
C ARG A 192 -43.81 4.62 11.20
N GLY A 193 -43.06 5.25 10.34
CA GLY A 193 -41.63 4.98 10.21
C GLY A 193 -41.13 5.23 8.80
N MET A 194 -39.79 5.36 8.70
CA MET A 194 -39.09 5.48 7.43
C MET A 194 -38.57 4.10 7.03
N VAL A 195 -39.09 3.57 5.91
CA VAL A 195 -38.69 2.26 5.39
C VAL A 195 -37.42 2.36 4.57
N VAL A 196 -37.38 3.31 3.62
CA VAL A 196 -36.18 3.55 2.82
C VAL A 196 -35.77 5.02 2.89
N ARG A 197 -34.52 5.26 3.35
CA ARG A 197 -33.86 6.54 3.25
C ARG A 197 -33.28 6.69 1.85
N MET A 198 -33.94 7.50 1.01
CA MET A 198 -33.48 7.69 -0.36
C MET A 198 -32.14 8.42 -0.41
N LYS A 199 -31.24 7.96 -1.28
CA LYS A 199 -29.94 8.59 -1.53
C LYS A 199 -29.88 9.19 -2.94
N GLU A 200 -30.43 8.51 -3.92
CA GLU A 200 -30.33 8.88 -5.33
C GLU A 200 -31.65 8.70 -6.04
N THR A 201 -31.96 9.55 -6.99
CA THR A 201 -33.17 9.48 -7.81
C THR A 201 -32.82 9.12 -9.25
N ASN A 202 -33.69 8.35 -9.91
CA ASN A 202 -33.52 7.96 -11.31
C ASN A 202 -33.82 9.13 -12.27
N LYS A 203 -32.98 10.20 -12.20
CA LYS A 203 -33.10 11.37 -13.07
C LYS A 203 -31.78 11.66 -13.77
N GLY A 204 -31.85 12.16 -15.01
CA GLY A 204 -30.70 12.64 -15.75
C GLY A 204 -29.82 11.57 -16.39
N TYR A 205 -30.23 10.30 -16.36
CA TYR A 205 -29.51 9.23 -17.06
C TYR A 205 -29.75 9.29 -18.56
N ARG A 206 -28.65 9.20 -19.31
CA ARG A 206 -28.70 9.09 -20.77
C ARG A 206 -28.60 7.62 -21.12
N ASN A 207 -29.63 7.09 -21.82
CA ASN A 207 -29.57 5.76 -22.39
C ASN A 207 -28.60 5.78 -23.57
N ASN A 208 -27.47 5.14 -23.43
CA ASN A 208 -26.57 4.91 -24.52
C ASN A 208 -25.98 3.50 -24.39
N ASP A 209 -26.61 2.55 -25.05
CA ASP A 209 -26.20 1.15 -25.07
C ASP A 209 -25.33 0.81 -26.30
N ARG A 210 -24.70 1.82 -26.92
CA ARG A 210 -23.74 1.56 -27.99
C ARG A 210 -22.60 0.72 -27.45
N PRO A 211 -22.31 -0.43 -28.04
CA PRO A 211 -21.16 -1.24 -27.63
C PRO A 211 -19.87 -0.48 -27.86
N VAL A 212 -18.99 -0.53 -26.88
CA VAL A 212 -17.64 0.01 -26.95
C VAL A 212 -16.70 -0.95 -26.25
N ASN A 213 -15.56 -1.19 -26.85
CA ASN A 213 -14.52 -2.07 -26.31
C ASN A 213 -13.21 -1.34 -26.02
N TRP A 214 -12.28 -2.04 -25.36
CA TRP A 214 -10.99 -1.47 -25.03
C TRP A 214 -10.14 -1.13 -26.25
N GLU A 215 -10.25 -1.84 -27.37
CA GLU A 215 -9.51 -1.54 -28.58
C GLU A 215 -9.90 -0.17 -29.15
N GLN A 216 -11.20 0.10 -29.21
CA GLN A 216 -11.73 1.41 -29.63
C GLN A 216 -11.30 2.51 -28.65
N THR A 217 -11.40 2.25 -27.34
CA THR A 217 -11.00 3.18 -26.29
C THR A 217 -9.52 3.56 -26.40
N ILE A 218 -8.63 2.59 -26.58
CA ILE A 218 -7.19 2.80 -26.78
C ILE A 218 -6.94 3.60 -28.03
N ARG A 219 -7.57 3.23 -29.15
CA ARG A 219 -7.40 3.90 -30.44
C ARG A 219 -7.68 5.40 -30.35
N TRP A 220 -8.80 5.77 -29.72
CA TRP A 220 -9.24 7.16 -29.67
C TRP A 220 -8.53 7.99 -28.59
N ASN A 221 -8.04 7.37 -27.52
CA ASN A 221 -7.22 8.05 -26.51
C ASN A 221 -5.71 8.07 -26.88
N ARG A 222 -5.31 7.43 -28.00
CA ARG A 222 -3.91 7.35 -28.44
C ARG A 222 -3.22 8.73 -28.57
N PRO A 223 -3.80 9.76 -29.21
CA PRO A 223 -3.10 11.05 -29.36
C PRO A 223 -2.73 11.70 -28.02
N MET A 224 -3.60 11.62 -27.03
CA MET A 224 -3.34 12.10 -25.67
C MET A 224 -2.20 11.31 -25.03
N MET A 225 -2.24 9.97 -25.13
CA MET A 225 -1.21 9.11 -24.57
C MET A 225 0.16 9.31 -25.24
N GLU A 226 0.21 9.44 -26.57
CA GLU A 226 1.47 9.70 -27.30
C GLU A 226 2.10 11.03 -26.86
N LYS A 227 1.27 12.06 -26.59
CA LYS A 227 1.77 13.31 -26.03
C LYS A 227 2.38 13.09 -24.64
N MET A 228 1.68 12.40 -23.74
CA MET A 228 2.20 12.11 -22.38
C MET A 228 3.48 11.29 -22.41
N VAL A 229 3.58 10.33 -23.32
CA VAL A 229 4.80 9.53 -23.55
C VAL A 229 5.93 10.42 -24.04
N SER A 230 5.67 11.28 -25.03
CA SER A 230 6.66 12.23 -25.56
C SER A 230 7.18 13.19 -24.49
N ASP A 231 6.28 13.74 -23.66
CA ASP A 231 6.63 14.63 -22.55
C ASP A 231 7.51 13.93 -21.51
N ALA A 232 7.18 12.68 -21.16
CA ALA A 232 7.97 11.87 -20.22
C ALA A 232 9.36 11.52 -20.80
N ILE A 233 9.45 11.17 -22.08
CA ILE A 233 10.73 10.92 -22.77
C ILE A 233 11.58 12.18 -22.84
N ALA A 234 10.98 13.34 -23.12
CA ALA A 234 11.69 14.62 -23.13
C ALA A 234 12.30 14.93 -21.75
N GLU A 235 11.56 14.65 -20.68
CA GLU A 235 12.05 14.79 -19.32
C GLU A 235 13.20 13.82 -19.00
N ILE A 236 13.10 12.55 -19.39
CA ILE A 236 14.19 11.57 -19.25
C ILE A 236 15.46 12.07 -19.96
N LYS A 237 15.34 12.57 -21.20
CA LYS A 237 16.47 13.12 -21.95
C LYS A 237 17.08 14.34 -21.28
N LYS A 238 16.25 15.24 -20.72
CA LYS A 238 16.69 16.41 -19.95
C LYS A 238 17.51 15.98 -18.74
N ILE A 239 16.99 15.08 -17.92
CA ILE A 239 17.67 14.54 -16.72
C ILE A 239 18.98 13.84 -17.11
N ARG A 240 18.97 13.05 -18.20
CA ARG A 240 20.21 12.41 -18.69
C ARG A 240 21.28 13.43 -19.06
N LYS A 241 20.91 14.59 -19.60
CA LYS A 241 21.85 15.67 -19.92
C LYS A 241 22.34 16.39 -18.67
N GLU A 242 21.46 16.57 -17.68
CA GLU A 242 21.79 17.23 -16.41
C GLU A 242 22.78 16.41 -15.54
N TYR A 243 22.63 15.07 -15.58
CA TYR A 243 23.47 14.12 -14.81
C TYR A 243 24.30 13.24 -15.77
N ASN A 244 24.97 13.87 -16.77
CA ASN A 244 25.68 13.16 -17.84
C ASN A 244 26.82 12.27 -17.33
N ASP A 245 27.44 12.61 -16.17
CA ASP A 245 28.56 11.90 -15.57
C ASP A 245 28.12 10.66 -14.77
N LEU A 246 26.80 10.51 -14.51
CA LEU A 246 26.29 9.38 -13.77
C LEU A 246 25.66 8.32 -14.67
N PRO A 247 25.89 7.03 -14.38
CA PRO A 247 25.17 5.95 -15.05
C PRO A 247 23.68 6.04 -14.74
N ILE A 248 22.86 5.61 -15.71
CA ILE A 248 21.39 5.56 -15.58
C ILE A 248 20.90 4.13 -15.38
N GLY A 249 19.89 3.98 -14.56
CA GLY A 249 19.22 2.72 -14.29
C GLY A 249 17.70 2.86 -14.22
N VAL A 250 16.99 1.73 -14.32
CA VAL A 250 15.56 1.59 -14.04
C VAL A 250 15.39 0.56 -12.95
N SER A 251 14.74 0.95 -11.84
CA SER A 251 14.33 -0.01 -10.81
C SER A 251 13.05 -0.70 -11.26
N PHE A 252 13.15 -1.94 -11.71
CA PHE A 252 12.05 -2.71 -12.28
C PHE A 252 11.57 -3.80 -11.30
N SER A 253 10.35 -3.68 -10.80
CA SER A 253 9.76 -4.60 -9.81
C SER A 253 8.78 -5.62 -10.42
N GLY A 254 8.67 -5.70 -11.75
CA GLY A 254 7.66 -6.52 -12.43
C GLY A 254 6.23 -5.98 -12.34
N GLY A 255 6.02 -4.84 -11.68
CA GLY A 255 4.73 -4.15 -11.64
C GLY A 255 4.54 -3.16 -12.79
N LYS A 256 3.27 -2.89 -13.16
CA LYS A 256 2.87 -2.04 -14.30
C LYS A 256 3.55 -0.67 -14.34
N ASP A 257 3.75 -0.05 -13.18
CA ASP A 257 4.28 1.31 -13.10
C ASP A 257 5.78 1.34 -13.44
N SER A 258 6.56 0.40 -12.94
CA SER A 258 7.97 0.24 -13.31
C SER A 258 8.14 -0.28 -14.74
N GLN A 259 7.18 -1.07 -15.23
CA GLN A 259 7.13 -1.50 -16.62
C GLN A 259 6.92 -0.31 -17.56
N ALA A 260 5.98 0.60 -17.25
CA ALA A 260 5.78 1.81 -18.04
C ALA A 260 7.06 2.66 -18.14
N VAL A 261 7.82 2.78 -17.03
CA VAL A 261 9.11 3.48 -17.07
C VAL A 261 10.11 2.78 -18.00
N LEU A 262 10.23 1.46 -17.93
CA LEU A 262 11.14 0.71 -18.80
C LEU A 262 10.72 0.85 -20.29
N MET A 263 9.42 0.84 -20.57
CA MET A 263 8.87 1.07 -21.91
C MET A 263 9.20 2.46 -22.47
N LEU A 264 9.26 3.51 -21.63
CA LEU A 264 9.70 4.84 -22.06
C LEU A 264 11.13 4.83 -22.60
N PHE A 265 12.03 4.04 -22.00
CA PHE A 265 13.40 3.84 -22.50
C PHE A 265 13.42 3.06 -23.82
N MET A 266 12.55 2.03 -23.93
CA MET A 266 12.40 1.27 -25.19
C MET A 266 11.90 2.18 -26.33
N ASP A 267 10.85 2.96 -26.10
CA ASP A 267 10.30 3.91 -27.07
C ASP A 267 11.32 5.01 -27.45
N ALA A 268 12.11 5.46 -26.49
CA ALA A 268 13.19 6.42 -26.71
C ALA A 268 14.43 5.81 -27.39
N LYS A 269 14.47 4.48 -27.59
CA LYS A 269 15.63 3.71 -28.08
C LYS A 269 16.91 3.95 -27.25
N MET A 270 16.75 4.16 -25.95
CA MET A 270 17.84 4.42 -25.01
C MET A 270 18.14 3.13 -24.24
N LYS A 271 19.42 2.72 -24.21
CA LYS A 271 19.87 1.61 -23.37
C LYS A 271 19.98 2.08 -21.91
N VAL A 272 19.56 1.22 -20.98
CA VAL A 272 19.56 1.48 -19.55
C VAL A 272 19.88 0.19 -18.78
N ASN A 273 20.50 0.32 -17.61
CA ASN A 273 20.68 -0.79 -16.69
C ASN A 273 19.38 -1.03 -15.93
N VAL A 274 18.94 -2.28 -15.83
CA VAL A 274 17.71 -2.65 -15.11
C VAL A 274 18.10 -3.33 -13.81
N ILE A 275 17.60 -2.83 -12.68
CA ILE A 275 17.85 -3.39 -11.36
C ILE A 275 16.55 -4.00 -10.85
N PHE A 276 16.58 -5.29 -10.54
CA PHE A 276 15.51 -6.02 -9.86
C PHE A 276 15.99 -6.48 -8.48
N ALA A 277 15.23 -6.13 -7.45
CA ALA A 277 15.47 -6.63 -6.10
C ALA A 277 14.54 -7.83 -5.84
N ASP A 278 15.08 -9.03 -5.96
CA ASP A 278 14.43 -10.23 -5.47
C ASP A 278 14.64 -10.31 -3.95
N THR A 279 13.61 -9.98 -3.22
CA THR A 279 13.67 -9.99 -1.75
C THR A 279 13.35 -11.36 -1.16
N GLY A 280 13.15 -12.37 -2.00
CA GLY A 280 12.64 -13.69 -1.62
C GLY A 280 11.16 -13.70 -1.24
N LEU A 281 10.51 -12.53 -1.32
CA LEU A 281 9.10 -12.30 -0.93
C LEU A 281 8.18 -12.06 -2.14
N GLU A 282 8.73 -12.03 -3.34
CA GLU A 282 8.00 -11.85 -4.60
C GLU A 282 7.32 -13.16 -5.02
N TYR A 283 6.21 -13.02 -5.77
CA TYR A 283 5.57 -14.15 -6.44
C TYR A 283 6.53 -14.76 -7.48
N PRO A 284 6.59 -16.10 -7.61
CA PRO A 284 7.39 -16.76 -8.66
C PRO A 284 7.07 -16.19 -10.06
N GLU A 285 5.80 -16.00 -10.37
CA GLU A 285 5.35 -15.45 -11.66
C GLU A 285 5.85 -14.02 -11.90
N THR A 286 6.10 -13.26 -10.84
CA THR A 286 6.71 -11.92 -10.95
C THR A 286 8.19 -12.02 -11.30
N VAL A 287 8.93 -12.94 -10.69
CA VAL A 287 10.34 -13.19 -11.00
C VAL A 287 10.50 -13.65 -12.44
N ASP A 288 9.68 -14.61 -12.89
CA ASP A 288 9.67 -15.12 -14.27
C ASP A 288 9.33 -14.01 -15.27
N PHE A 289 8.33 -13.20 -14.96
CA PHE A 289 7.96 -12.05 -15.80
C PHE A 289 9.11 -11.03 -15.93
N VAL A 290 9.77 -10.69 -14.83
CA VAL A 290 10.90 -9.75 -14.85
C VAL A 290 12.02 -10.28 -15.75
N ASN A 291 12.42 -11.52 -15.57
CA ASN A 291 13.49 -12.15 -16.33
C ASN A 291 13.17 -12.20 -17.84
N SER A 292 11.98 -12.67 -18.19
CA SER A 292 11.55 -12.79 -19.58
C SER A 292 11.37 -11.43 -20.25
N TYR A 293 10.76 -10.46 -19.56
CA TYR A 293 10.49 -9.14 -20.11
C TYR A 293 11.77 -8.33 -20.34
N VAL A 294 12.69 -8.32 -19.37
CA VAL A 294 13.97 -7.60 -19.55
C VAL A 294 14.83 -8.26 -20.62
N LYS A 295 14.87 -9.61 -20.68
CA LYS A 295 15.55 -10.33 -21.78
C LYS A 295 14.99 -9.90 -23.16
N SER A 296 13.67 -9.82 -23.30
CA SER A 296 13.04 -9.43 -24.58
C SER A 296 13.33 -7.96 -24.95
N SER A 297 13.54 -7.07 -23.98
CA SER A 297 13.90 -5.67 -24.20
C SER A 297 15.34 -5.47 -24.68
N GLY A 298 16.19 -6.48 -24.57
CA GLY A 298 17.62 -6.40 -24.88
C GLY A 298 18.40 -5.45 -23.97
N MET A 299 17.90 -5.21 -22.75
CA MET A 299 18.57 -4.43 -21.71
C MET A 299 19.32 -5.32 -20.74
N LYS A 300 20.31 -4.77 -20.03
CA LYS A 300 21.09 -5.54 -19.04
C LYS A 300 20.34 -5.57 -17.72
N LEU A 301 20.04 -6.78 -17.22
CA LEU A 301 19.42 -7.01 -15.93
C LEU A 301 20.48 -7.27 -14.86
N TYR A 302 20.36 -6.59 -13.74
CA TYR A 302 21.07 -6.87 -12.49
C TYR A 302 20.03 -7.32 -11.46
N VAL A 303 20.19 -8.53 -10.96
CA VAL A 303 19.34 -9.07 -9.90
C VAL A 303 20.12 -8.97 -8.59
N THR A 304 19.48 -8.42 -7.56
CA THR A 304 20.00 -8.44 -6.20
C THR A 304 19.06 -9.22 -5.32
N GLU A 305 19.61 -10.12 -4.52
CA GLU A 305 18.84 -11.06 -3.73
C GLU A 305 18.88 -10.73 -2.24
N ALA A 306 17.77 -10.96 -1.54
CA ALA A 306 17.71 -10.99 -0.09
C ALA A 306 17.12 -12.33 0.38
N SER A 307 17.62 -12.82 1.52
CA SER A 307 17.24 -14.12 2.05
C SER A 307 15.86 -14.11 2.70
N PHE A 308 15.00 -15.03 2.29
CA PHE A 308 13.71 -15.29 2.95
C PHE A 308 13.90 -15.79 4.40
N GLU A 309 14.94 -16.59 4.66
CA GLU A 309 15.25 -17.08 6.01
C GLU A 309 15.68 -15.91 6.92
N SER A 310 16.48 -14.99 6.42
CA SER A 310 16.83 -13.76 7.15
C SER A 310 15.61 -12.90 7.46
N PHE A 311 14.64 -12.83 6.52
CA PHE A 311 13.36 -12.17 6.78
C PHE A 311 12.59 -12.83 7.92
N LEU A 312 12.47 -14.16 7.94
CA LEU A 312 11.78 -14.91 9.01
C LEU A 312 12.45 -14.74 10.38
N LYS A 313 13.80 -14.74 10.42
CA LYS A 313 14.56 -14.43 11.64
C LYS A 313 14.24 -13.03 12.16
N ASN A 314 14.26 -12.03 11.27
CA ASN A 314 13.97 -10.66 11.60
C ASN A 314 12.52 -10.47 12.08
N MET A 315 11.58 -11.26 11.56
CA MET A 315 10.20 -11.24 12.00
C MET A 315 10.03 -11.70 13.47
N LYS A 316 10.85 -12.66 13.94
CA LYS A 316 10.87 -13.06 15.35
C LYS A 316 11.34 -11.92 16.28
N VAL A 317 12.21 -11.04 15.78
CA VAL A 317 12.75 -9.88 16.52
C VAL A 317 11.81 -8.68 16.48
N PHE A 318 11.37 -8.30 15.27
CA PHE A 318 10.57 -7.09 15.04
C PHE A 318 9.06 -7.34 15.14
N GLY A 319 8.62 -8.59 15.09
CA GLY A 319 7.22 -8.95 14.90
C GLY A 319 6.77 -8.82 13.44
N PRO A 320 5.52 -9.13 13.13
CA PRO A 320 4.97 -9.02 11.78
C PRO A 320 5.11 -7.59 11.23
N PRO A 321 5.48 -7.44 9.95
CA PRO A 321 5.37 -6.14 9.32
C PRO A 321 3.90 -5.72 9.28
N ALA A 322 3.67 -4.43 9.53
CA ALA A 322 2.32 -3.87 9.60
C ALA A 322 2.22 -2.54 8.85
N GLU A 323 1.00 -2.04 8.69
CA GLU A 323 0.77 -0.71 8.17
C GLU A 323 1.46 0.32 9.09
N GLY A 324 2.30 1.19 8.50
CA GLY A 324 3.16 2.10 9.28
C GLY A 324 4.44 1.46 9.87
N TYR A 325 4.56 0.13 9.91
CA TYR A 325 5.66 -0.61 10.52
C TYR A 325 6.38 -1.54 9.52
N ARG A 326 6.92 -0.95 8.46
CA ARG A 326 7.51 -1.66 7.31
C ARG A 326 9.03 -1.85 7.44
N TRP A 327 9.49 -2.51 8.50
CA TRP A 327 10.89 -2.85 8.67
C TRP A 327 11.41 -3.73 7.50
N CYS A 328 10.57 -4.68 7.02
CA CYS A 328 10.89 -5.56 5.90
C CYS A 328 11.33 -4.82 4.62
N CYS A 329 10.68 -3.69 4.31
CA CYS A 329 11.11 -2.86 3.18
C CYS A 329 12.51 -2.27 3.39
N LYS A 330 12.95 -2.08 4.63
CA LYS A 330 14.26 -1.51 4.96
C LYS A 330 15.35 -2.57 5.02
N THR A 331 15.03 -3.72 5.62
CA THR A 331 15.99 -4.82 5.81
C THR A 331 16.19 -5.65 4.54
N ASN A 332 15.13 -5.90 3.76
CA ASN A 332 15.21 -6.77 2.59
C ASN A 332 15.29 -5.96 1.28
N LYS A 333 14.34 -5.07 1.00
CA LYS A 333 14.28 -4.41 -0.30
C LYS A 333 15.31 -3.31 -0.47
N LEU A 334 15.27 -2.29 0.40
CA LEU A 334 16.14 -1.11 0.23
C LEU A 334 17.60 -1.41 0.56
N SER A 335 17.88 -2.34 1.48
CA SER A 335 19.24 -2.76 1.77
C SER A 335 19.86 -3.53 0.60
N ALA A 336 19.12 -4.45 -0.02
CA ALA A 336 19.56 -5.20 -1.18
C ALA A 336 19.84 -4.25 -2.37
N ILE A 337 18.92 -3.30 -2.63
CA ILE A 337 19.14 -2.28 -3.66
C ILE A 337 20.37 -1.43 -3.34
N ALA A 338 20.55 -0.98 -2.09
CA ALA A 338 21.69 -0.16 -1.71
C ALA A 338 23.02 -0.91 -1.87
N ALA A 339 23.06 -2.21 -1.54
CA ALA A 339 24.23 -3.04 -1.76
C ALA A 339 24.57 -3.16 -3.25
N ALA A 340 23.58 -3.51 -4.08
CA ALA A 340 23.75 -3.62 -5.53
C ALA A 340 24.18 -2.27 -6.16
N GLU A 341 23.55 -1.18 -5.78
CA GLU A 341 23.89 0.16 -6.26
C GLU A 341 25.35 0.55 -5.91
N SER A 342 25.79 0.21 -4.69
CA SER A 342 27.17 0.50 -4.27
C SER A 342 28.20 -0.34 -5.03
N GLU A 343 27.85 -1.55 -5.44
CA GLU A 343 28.72 -2.44 -6.20
C GLU A 343 28.72 -2.07 -7.70
N ILE A 344 27.52 -1.88 -8.29
CA ILE A 344 27.37 -1.63 -9.73
C ILE A 344 27.74 -0.19 -10.08
N PHE A 345 27.44 0.77 -9.19
CA PHE A 345 27.62 2.21 -9.41
C PHE A 345 28.34 2.89 -8.23
N PRO A 346 29.61 2.60 -7.98
CA PRO A 346 30.34 3.08 -6.81
C PRO A 346 30.39 4.62 -6.71
N ASN A 347 30.34 5.33 -7.84
CA ASN A 347 30.31 6.79 -7.90
C ASN A 347 28.89 7.38 -7.88
N GLY A 348 27.87 6.54 -7.70
CA GLY A 348 26.45 6.92 -7.73
C GLY A 348 25.77 6.69 -9.06
N SER A 349 24.45 6.87 -9.07
CA SER A 349 23.60 6.63 -10.24
C SER A 349 22.38 7.54 -10.28
N VAL A 350 21.78 7.64 -11.46
CA VAL A 350 20.40 8.17 -11.63
C VAL A 350 19.48 7.00 -11.89
N GLN A 351 18.53 6.77 -10.97
CA GLN A 351 17.58 5.66 -11.05
C GLN A 351 16.17 6.14 -11.37
N PHE A 352 15.63 5.67 -12.47
CA PHE A 352 14.25 5.94 -12.85
C PHE A 352 13.33 4.91 -12.20
N VAL A 353 12.28 5.41 -11.53
CA VAL A 353 11.38 4.61 -10.69
C VAL A 353 9.93 4.80 -11.09
N GLY A 354 9.14 3.73 -11.08
CA GLY A 354 7.71 3.74 -11.35
C GLY A 354 6.90 4.27 -10.15
N GLN A 355 7.20 5.48 -9.67
CA GLN A 355 6.52 6.09 -8.55
C GLN A 355 5.49 7.11 -9.03
N ARG A 356 4.24 7.04 -8.51
CA ARG A 356 3.15 7.94 -8.89
C ARG A 356 2.59 8.67 -7.66
N ARG A 357 2.13 9.92 -7.83
CA ARG A 357 1.54 10.72 -6.72
C ARG A 357 0.26 10.10 -6.17
N TYR A 358 -0.51 9.40 -6.99
CA TYR A 358 -1.76 8.75 -6.63
C TYR A 358 -1.62 7.65 -5.58
N GLU A 359 -0.42 7.15 -5.33
CA GLU A 359 -0.19 6.01 -4.44
C GLU A 359 -0.09 6.36 -2.95
N SER A 360 0.34 7.58 -2.59
CA SER A 360 0.39 8.02 -1.18
C SER A 360 0.67 9.52 -1.01
N LYS A 361 0.32 10.08 0.17
CA LYS A 361 0.67 11.45 0.56
C LYS A 361 2.16 11.75 0.46
N ASN A 362 3.01 10.81 0.88
CA ASN A 362 4.46 11.01 0.84
C ASN A 362 4.96 11.09 -0.60
N ARG A 363 4.45 10.20 -1.50
CA ARG A 363 4.81 10.23 -2.91
C ARG A 363 4.30 11.48 -3.63
N MET A 364 3.13 11.99 -3.23
CA MET A 364 2.60 13.24 -3.76
C MET A 364 3.48 14.45 -3.38
N ARG A 365 4.06 14.45 -2.16
CA ARG A 365 4.93 15.54 -1.67
C ARG A 365 6.33 15.52 -2.25
N ASN A 366 6.82 14.36 -2.68
CA ASN A 366 8.11 14.25 -3.35
C ASN A 366 8.04 14.98 -4.70
N GLY A 367 9.11 15.69 -5.04
CA GLY A 367 9.32 16.16 -6.42
C GLY A 367 9.56 14.97 -7.37
N LYS A 368 9.59 15.23 -8.67
CA LYS A 368 9.94 14.21 -9.66
C LYS A 368 11.36 13.70 -9.53
N VAL A 369 12.27 14.54 -9.05
CA VAL A 369 13.66 14.21 -8.73
C VAL A 369 13.83 14.30 -7.23
N PHE A 370 14.31 13.23 -6.60
CA PHE A 370 14.48 13.17 -5.15
C PHE A 370 15.63 12.23 -4.75
N ARG A 371 16.08 12.34 -3.49
CA ARG A 371 17.07 11.42 -2.91
C ARG A 371 16.42 10.53 -1.87
N ASN A 372 16.79 9.23 -1.89
CA ASN A 372 16.34 8.27 -0.90
C ASN A 372 17.42 8.10 0.18
N GLN A 373 17.11 8.49 1.41
CA GLN A 373 18.04 8.35 2.53
C GLN A 373 18.52 6.91 2.80
N TRP A 374 17.80 5.90 2.30
CA TRP A 374 18.14 4.48 2.46
C TRP A 374 19.06 3.94 1.36
N ILE A 375 19.22 4.67 0.27
CA ILE A 375 20.09 4.30 -0.84
C ILE A 375 21.07 5.47 -1.06
N PRO A 376 22.30 5.36 -0.52
CA PRO A 376 23.30 6.42 -0.67
C PRO A 376 23.68 6.59 -2.14
N ASN A 377 24.05 7.82 -2.50
CA ASN A 377 24.54 8.20 -3.84
C ASN A 377 23.54 8.00 -4.99
N GLN A 378 22.26 7.66 -4.71
CA GLN A 378 21.22 7.56 -5.72
C GLN A 378 20.47 8.88 -5.90
N VAL A 379 20.30 9.32 -7.13
CA VAL A 379 19.30 10.31 -7.54
C VAL A 379 18.11 9.54 -8.13
N ALA A 380 16.96 9.58 -7.48
CA ALA A 380 15.76 8.93 -7.95
C ALA A 380 14.92 9.89 -8.81
N VAL A 381 14.40 9.40 -9.94
CA VAL A 381 13.58 10.16 -10.89
C VAL A 381 12.28 9.41 -11.16
N ALA A 382 11.14 10.08 -11.03
CA ALA A 382 9.80 9.52 -11.26
C ALA A 382 9.16 10.16 -12.51
N PRO A 383 9.46 9.70 -13.74
CA PRO A 383 9.01 10.34 -14.97
C PRO A 383 7.50 10.23 -15.18
N ILE A 384 6.85 9.24 -14.55
CA ILE A 384 5.40 9.03 -14.61
C ILE A 384 4.67 9.49 -13.32
N GLN A 385 5.27 10.39 -12.54
CA GLN A 385 4.70 10.82 -11.25
C GLN A 385 3.26 11.32 -11.37
N ASP A 386 2.94 11.99 -12.47
CA ASP A 386 1.62 12.59 -12.72
C ASP A 386 0.63 11.66 -13.44
N TRP A 387 1.05 10.43 -13.77
CA TRP A 387 0.17 9.44 -14.38
C TRP A 387 -0.66 8.73 -13.30
N ASN A 388 -1.95 8.52 -13.57
CA ASN A 388 -2.74 7.57 -12.78
C ASN A 388 -2.64 6.16 -13.38
N ALA A 389 -3.25 5.16 -12.71
CA ALA A 389 -3.16 3.78 -13.18
C ALA A 389 -3.80 3.58 -14.55
N LEU A 390 -4.84 4.33 -14.91
CA LEU A 390 -5.48 4.23 -16.22
C LEU A 390 -4.54 4.68 -17.35
N HIS A 391 -3.75 5.75 -17.15
CA HIS A 391 -2.72 6.16 -18.11
C HIS A 391 -1.68 5.06 -18.33
N VAL A 392 -1.20 4.47 -17.22
CA VAL A 392 -0.22 3.37 -17.27
C VAL A 392 -0.77 2.18 -18.05
N TRP A 393 -2.00 1.77 -17.79
CA TRP A 393 -2.65 0.68 -18.50
C TRP A 393 -2.91 1.00 -19.97
N LEU A 394 -3.40 2.19 -20.30
CA LEU A 394 -3.57 2.61 -21.70
C LEU A 394 -2.24 2.55 -22.46
N TYR A 395 -1.13 2.95 -21.83
CA TYR A 395 0.19 2.90 -22.45
C TYR A 395 0.63 1.46 -22.73
N ILE A 396 0.53 0.57 -21.74
CA ILE A 396 0.89 -0.85 -21.88
C ILE A 396 0.06 -1.52 -22.98
N LEU A 397 -1.27 -1.32 -22.94
CA LEU A 397 -2.20 -1.90 -23.90
C LEU A 397 -2.02 -1.30 -25.30
N MET A 398 -1.76 0.02 -25.42
CA MET A 398 -1.49 0.72 -26.68
C MET A 398 -0.25 0.18 -27.39
N ARG A 399 0.78 -0.19 -26.61
CA ARG A 399 2.02 -0.82 -27.14
C ARG A 399 1.91 -2.34 -27.25
N LYS A 400 0.76 -2.93 -26.90
CA LYS A 400 0.52 -4.40 -26.91
C LYS A 400 1.61 -5.17 -26.16
N GLN A 401 2.09 -4.60 -25.07
CA GLN A 401 3.13 -5.23 -24.26
C GLN A 401 2.53 -6.30 -23.35
N PRO A 402 3.22 -7.44 -23.16
CA PRO A 402 2.86 -8.38 -22.11
C PRO A 402 3.01 -7.72 -20.74
N PHE A 403 2.22 -8.13 -19.75
CA PHE A 403 2.29 -7.64 -18.40
C PHE A 403 2.20 -8.81 -17.41
N ASN A 404 2.54 -8.54 -16.14
CA ASN A 404 2.55 -9.56 -15.10
C ASN A 404 1.17 -10.25 -14.99
N PRO A 405 1.08 -11.58 -15.08
CA PRO A 405 -0.20 -12.31 -15.13
C PRO A 405 -1.01 -12.20 -13.83
N LYS A 406 -0.41 -11.81 -12.72
CA LYS A 406 -1.11 -11.57 -11.46
C LYS A 406 -2.16 -10.45 -11.56
N TYR A 407 -2.01 -9.49 -12.48
CA TYR A 407 -3.03 -8.46 -12.69
C TYR A 407 -4.36 -9.02 -13.21
N GLU A 408 -4.34 -10.13 -13.92
CA GLU A 408 -5.55 -10.83 -14.37
C GLU A 408 -6.21 -11.67 -13.28
N GLN A 409 -5.60 -11.76 -12.10
CA GLN A 409 -6.05 -12.56 -10.95
C GLN A 409 -6.60 -11.69 -9.81
N HIS A 410 -7.33 -10.61 -10.11
CA HIS A 410 -7.87 -9.64 -9.14
C HIS A 410 -6.82 -8.90 -8.30
N MET A 411 -5.56 -8.85 -8.73
CA MET A 411 -4.52 -8.12 -8.03
C MET A 411 -4.32 -6.73 -8.66
N PRO A 412 -4.84 -5.66 -8.07
CA PRO A 412 -4.68 -4.30 -8.61
C PRO A 412 -3.25 -3.79 -8.48
N ARG A 413 -2.45 -4.43 -7.60
CA ARG A 413 -1.06 -4.07 -7.32
C ARG A 413 -0.22 -5.33 -7.19
N ILE A 414 0.99 -5.29 -7.74
CA ILE A 414 1.99 -6.34 -7.55
C ILE A 414 3.00 -5.88 -6.52
N GLY A 415 3.23 -6.71 -5.52
CA GLY A 415 4.17 -6.51 -4.42
C GLY A 415 4.67 -7.83 -3.85
N CYS A 416 5.05 -7.83 -2.58
CA CYS A 416 5.42 -9.07 -1.87
C CYS A 416 4.19 -9.98 -1.70
N MET A 417 4.40 -11.31 -1.66
CA MET A 417 3.34 -12.33 -1.57
C MET A 417 2.38 -12.16 -0.38
N LEU A 418 2.88 -11.66 0.75
CA LEU A 418 2.08 -11.40 1.95
C LEU A 418 2.44 -10.02 2.52
N CYS A 419 2.03 -8.96 1.83
CA CYS A 419 2.26 -7.60 2.28
C CYS A 419 1.13 -7.12 3.19
N PRO A 420 1.39 -6.42 4.32
CA PRO A 420 0.33 -5.85 5.16
C PRO A 420 -0.58 -4.83 4.44
N PHE A 421 -0.16 -4.36 3.26
CA PHE A 421 -0.94 -3.45 2.40
C PHE A 421 -1.80 -4.17 1.35
N MET A 422 -1.82 -5.50 1.36
CA MET A 422 -2.76 -6.27 0.54
C MET A 422 -4.17 -6.11 1.08
N SER A 423 -5.17 -6.21 0.22
CA SER A 423 -6.57 -6.33 0.64
C SER A 423 -6.81 -7.67 1.35
N LEU A 424 -7.89 -7.77 2.10
CA LEU A 424 -8.32 -9.04 2.70
C LEU A 424 -8.53 -10.11 1.62
N ALA A 425 -9.16 -9.74 0.51
CA ALA A 425 -9.41 -10.63 -0.62
C ALA A 425 -8.10 -11.19 -1.21
N GLU A 426 -7.08 -10.34 -1.40
CA GLU A 426 -5.78 -10.78 -1.91
C GLU A 426 -5.11 -11.78 -0.96
N ILE A 427 -5.20 -11.57 0.35
CA ILE A 427 -4.64 -12.50 1.34
C ILE A 427 -5.37 -13.84 1.28
N GLU A 428 -6.71 -13.84 1.33
CA GLU A 428 -7.51 -15.05 1.29
C GLU A 428 -7.31 -15.86 -0.01
N MET A 429 -7.22 -15.18 -1.15
CA MET A 429 -6.97 -15.84 -2.45
C MET A 429 -5.59 -16.47 -2.57
N ASN A 430 -4.60 -15.99 -1.82
CA ASN A 430 -3.24 -16.52 -1.90
C ASN A 430 -2.93 -17.63 -0.88
N LYS A 431 -3.80 -17.89 0.09
CA LYS A 431 -3.63 -19.00 1.04
C LYS A 431 -3.58 -20.35 0.30
N GLY A 432 -2.61 -21.19 0.64
CA GLY A 432 -2.44 -22.50 0.04
C GLY A 432 -1.96 -22.52 -1.42
N THR A 433 -1.62 -21.37 -2.00
CA THR A 433 -1.17 -21.28 -3.39
C THR A 433 0.35 -21.36 -3.55
N ASN A 434 1.11 -21.08 -2.49
CA ASN A 434 2.57 -21.03 -2.54
C ASN A 434 3.18 -21.35 -1.18
N GLU A 435 4.15 -22.27 -1.14
CA GLU A 435 4.81 -22.71 0.09
C GLU A 435 5.47 -21.57 0.88
N LYS A 436 6.12 -20.59 0.21
CA LYS A 436 6.71 -19.44 0.90
C LYS A 436 5.65 -18.53 1.53
N PHE A 437 4.49 -18.38 0.88
CA PHE A 437 3.36 -17.66 1.45
C PHE A 437 2.90 -18.33 2.74
N ASP A 438 2.68 -19.64 2.70
CA ASP A 438 2.19 -20.41 3.84
C ASP A 438 3.19 -20.41 5.00
N ARG A 439 4.49 -20.56 4.71
CA ARG A 439 5.56 -20.44 5.71
C ARG A 439 5.58 -19.05 6.36
N TRP A 440 5.39 -18.00 5.58
CA TRP A 440 5.31 -16.64 6.14
C TRP A 440 4.05 -16.45 6.97
N TYR A 441 2.89 -16.90 6.48
CA TYR A 441 1.63 -16.85 7.20
C TYR A 441 1.69 -17.60 8.54
N ASN A 442 2.23 -18.83 8.54
CA ASN A 442 2.43 -19.62 9.75
C ASN A 442 3.37 -18.95 10.75
N ALA A 443 4.42 -18.29 10.27
CA ALA A 443 5.33 -17.58 11.16
C ALA A 443 4.67 -16.34 11.82
N ILE A 444 3.70 -15.70 11.16
CA ILE A 444 2.88 -14.66 11.80
C ILE A 444 1.99 -15.26 12.89
N GLU A 445 1.39 -16.41 12.61
CA GLU A 445 0.55 -17.13 13.58
C GLU A 445 1.36 -17.57 14.82
N GLU A 446 2.56 -18.16 14.62
CA GLU A 446 3.48 -18.50 15.69
C GLU A 446 3.86 -17.30 16.55
N TYR A 447 4.13 -16.16 15.91
CA TYR A 447 4.38 -14.92 16.63
C TYR A 447 3.15 -14.50 17.45
N GLY A 448 1.96 -14.53 16.87
CA GLY A 448 0.72 -14.21 17.58
C GLY A 448 0.54 -15.07 18.85
N ARG A 449 0.70 -16.38 18.71
CA ARG A 449 0.65 -17.33 19.85
C ARG A 449 1.72 -17.01 20.90
N SER A 450 2.96 -16.72 20.49
CA SER A 450 4.06 -16.38 21.40
C SER A 450 3.82 -15.07 22.19
N ARG A 451 2.92 -14.22 21.69
CA ARG A 451 2.53 -12.95 22.33
C ARG A 451 1.18 -13.03 23.05
N GLY A 452 0.54 -14.20 23.06
CA GLY A 452 -0.77 -14.41 23.66
C GLY A 452 -1.88 -13.61 22.97
N MET A 453 -1.79 -13.46 21.64
CA MET A 453 -2.84 -12.83 20.83
C MET A 453 -4.04 -13.77 20.71
N PRO A 454 -5.28 -13.26 20.64
CA PRO A 454 -6.47 -14.07 20.43
C PRO A 454 -6.49 -14.65 18.99
N GLU A 455 -7.25 -15.75 18.80
CA GLU A 455 -7.39 -16.40 17.48
C GLU A 455 -7.93 -15.44 16.42
N GLU A 456 -8.80 -14.52 16.79
CA GLU A 456 -9.39 -13.52 15.92
C GLU A 456 -8.34 -12.58 15.31
N TRP A 457 -7.21 -12.39 15.97
CA TRP A 457 -6.11 -11.59 15.45
C TRP A 457 -5.56 -12.17 14.15
N MET A 458 -5.47 -13.51 14.04
CA MET A 458 -5.12 -14.18 12.77
C MET A 458 -6.33 -14.30 11.84
N LYS A 459 -7.48 -14.74 12.37
CA LYS A 459 -8.70 -14.98 11.60
C LYS A 459 -9.12 -13.77 10.76
N TYR A 460 -9.04 -12.58 11.34
CA TYR A 460 -9.43 -11.33 10.69
C TYR A 460 -8.23 -10.52 10.18
N HIS A 461 -7.04 -11.12 10.11
CA HIS A 461 -5.79 -10.48 9.64
C HIS A 461 -5.46 -9.15 10.36
N LEU A 462 -5.77 -9.04 11.65
CA LEU A 462 -5.51 -7.82 12.44
C LEU A 462 -4.01 -7.56 12.60
N TRP A 463 -3.15 -8.56 12.37
CA TRP A 463 -1.70 -8.43 12.33
C TRP A 463 -1.21 -7.38 11.31
N ARG A 464 -2.03 -7.03 10.31
CA ARG A 464 -1.74 -6.00 9.31
C ARG A 464 -1.60 -4.60 9.92
N PHE A 465 -2.11 -4.40 11.14
CA PHE A 465 -2.14 -3.11 11.81
C PHE A 465 -1.27 -3.15 13.07
N ARG A 466 -0.40 -2.14 13.23
CA ARG A 466 0.31 -1.95 14.51
C ARG A 466 -0.65 -1.47 15.60
N GLU A 467 -1.52 -0.55 15.23
CA GLU A 467 -2.65 -0.07 16.01
C GLU A 467 -3.92 -0.36 15.21
N LEU A 468 -4.86 -1.05 15.80
CA LEU A 468 -6.10 -1.45 15.13
C LEU A 468 -6.94 -0.20 14.81
N PRO A 469 -7.22 0.11 13.53
CA PRO A 469 -8.07 1.24 13.18
C PRO A 469 -9.49 1.05 13.72
N GLN A 470 -10.09 2.13 14.25
CA GLN A 470 -11.46 2.09 14.78
C GLN A 470 -12.46 1.54 13.76
N ALA A 471 -12.35 1.96 12.49
CA ALA A 471 -13.23 1.48 11.42
C ALA A 471 -13.14 -0.05 11.18
N VAL A 472 -11.99 -0.67 11.44
CA VAL A 472 -11.81 -2.13 11.39
C VAL A 472 -12.44 -2.78 12.61
N TYR A 473 -12.23 -2.20 13.79
CA TYR A 473 -12.88 -2.69 15.02
C TYR A 473 -14.40 -2.64 14.94
N ASP A 474 -14.96 -1.56 14.40
CA ASP A 474 -16.42 -1.38 14.24
C ASP A 474 -17.07 -2.50 13.41
N GLU A 475 -16.30 -3.16 12.54
CA GLU A 475 -16.76 -4.33 11.77
C GLU A 475 -16.45 -5.66 12.44
N VAL A 476 -15.23 -5.82 12.99
CA VAL A 476 -14.76 -7.10 13.55
C VAL A 476 -15.33 -7.35 14.95
N GLY A 477 -15.41 -6.32 15.80
CA GLY A 477 -15.88 -6.44 17.17
C GLY A 477 -17.27 -7.09 17.27
N PRO A 478 -18.29 -6.61 16.52
CA PRO A 478 -19.60 -7.24 16.48
C PRO A 478 -19.61 -8.68 15.95
N LEU A 479 -18.73 -9.02 14.99
CA LEU A 479 -18.65 -10.38 14.44
C LEU A 479 -18.12 -11.42 15.42
N CYS A 480 -17.28 -11.02 16.37
CA CYS A 480 -16.68 -11.94 17.33
C CYS A 480 -17.10 -11.69 18.79
N GLY A 481 -17.84 -10.64 19.06
CA GLY A 481 -18.30 -10.29 20.41
C GLY A 481 -17.16 -9.87 21.37
N LYS A 482 -16.00 -9.42 20.83
CA LYS A 482 -14.83 -9.01 21.61
C LYS A 482 -14.65 -7.51 21.64
N SER A 483 -14.18 -6.99 22.76
CA SER A 483 -13.79 -5.59 22.93
C SER A 483 -12.51 -5.26 22.15
N TYR A 484 -12.28 -3.97 21.91
CA TYR A 484 -11.04 -3.48 21.28
C TYR A 484 -9.78 -3.94 22.05
N GLU A 485 -9.83 -3.89 23.38
CA GLU A 485 -8.72 -4.30 24.24
C GLU A 485 -8.42 -5.80 24.10
N GLU A 486 -9.44 -6.66 24.12
CA GLU A 486 -9.27 -8.10 23.94
C GLU A 486 -8.66 -8.47 22.58
N LEU A 487 -8.99 -7.73 21.51
CA LEU A 487 -8.45 -7.97 20.18
C LEU A 487 -7.00 -7.48 19.99
N THR A 488 -6.55 -6.53 20.83
CA THR A 488 -5.25 -5.86 20.64
C THR A 488 -4.23 -6.14 21.73
N LYS A 489 -4.68 -6.63 22.89
CA LYS A 489 -3.82 -6.86 24.06
C LYS A 489 -2.87 -8.03 23.85
N ARG A 490 -1.59 -7.75 24.02
CA ARG A 490 -0.53 -8.76 24.08
C ARG A 490 -0.41 -9.25 25.52
N THR A 491 -0.84 -10.46 25.78
CA THR A 491 -0.87 -11.01 27.17
C THR A 491 0.46 -11.59 27.61
N LEU A 492 1.35 -11.91 26.66
CA LEU A 492 2.68 -12.43 26.93
C LEU A 492 3.78 -11.42 26.54
N PRO A 493 4.87 -11.34 27.32
CA PRO A 493 6.00 -10.47 27.00
C PRO A 493 6.72 -10.94 25.73
N PRO A 494 7.49 -10.07 25.05
CA PRO A 494 8.33 -10.49 23.93
C PRO A 494 9.40 -11.47 24.40
N VAL A 495 9.72 -12.46 23.54
CA VAL A 495 10.79 -13.44 23.79
C VAL A 495 12.13 -12.74 24.05
N ARG A 496 12.37 -11.65 23.35
CA ARG A 496 13.53 -10.77 23.56
C ARG A 496 13.06 -9.33 23.69
N PRO A 497 12.97 -8.79 24.93
CA PRO A 497 12.62 -7.39 25.11
C PRO A 497 13.65 -6.47 24.45
N PRO A 498 13.21 -5.41 23.73
CA PRO A 498 14.12 -4.44 23.16
C PRO A 498 14.91 -3.72 24.26
N LEU A 499 16.15 -3.36 23.96
CA LEU A 499 16.98 -2.55 24.87
C LEU A 499 16.35 -1.15 24.97
N LYS A 500 16.06 -0.70 26.21
CA LYS A 500 15.47 0.62 26.49
C LYS A 500 16.45 1.47 27.26
N LEU A 501 16.37 2.80 27.05
CA LEU A 501 17.19 3.80 27.72
C LEU A 501 16.30 4.75 28.51
N LYS A 502 16.57 4.91 29.80
CA LYS A 502 15.94 5.90 30.67
C LYS A 502 17.01 6.83 31.21
N MET A 503 16.87 8.14 30.98
CA MET A 503 17.82 9.16 31.44
C MET A 503 17.30 9.91 32.64
N GLN A 504 18.19 10.21 33.60
CA GLN A 504 17.98 11.16 34.71
C GLN A 504 19.05 12.23 34.60
N GLU A 505 18.65 13.48 34.74
CA GLU A 505 19.58 14.62 34.63
C GLU A 505 19.70 15.35 35.95
N GLY A 506 20.89 15.86 36.23
CA GLY A 506 21.19 16.65 37.40
C GLY A 506 22.32 17.63 37.15
N PHE A 507 22.40 18.67 37.96
CA PHE A 507 23.55 19.55 38.01
C PHE A 507 24.65 18.89 38.85
N SER A 508 25.89 18.87 38.34
CA SER A 508 27.04 18.33 39.06
C SER A 508 28.00 19.46 39.46
N PRO A 509 28.02 19.82 40.78
CA PRO A 509 28.94 20.88 41.25
C PRO A 509 30.41 20.56 41.02
N CYS A 510 30.78 19.27 41.04
CA CYS A 510 32.18 18.84 40.90
C CYS A 510 32.80 19.12 39.55
N VAL A 511 31.98 19.29 38.51
CA VAL A 511 32.42 19.59 37.15
C VAL A 511 31.95 20.96 36.64
N LEU A 512 31.30 21.74 37.50
CA LEU A 512 30.64 23.02 37.15
C LEU A 512 29.78 22.89 35.91
N GLY A 513 29.00 21.79 35.81
CA GLY A 513 28.23 21.46 34.62
C GLY A 513 27.14 20.46 34.90
N TYR A 514 26.80 19.67 33.92
CA TYR A 514 25.71 18.68 33.98
C TYR A 514 26.31 17.27 34.10
N SER A 515 25.64 16.44 34.92
CA SER A 515 25.78 14.98 34.93
C SER A 515 24.46 14.37 34.51
N VAL A 516 24.49 13.47 33.53
CA VAL A 516 23.33 12.68 33.14
C VAL A 516 23.64 11.22 33.41
N GLU A 517 22.79 10.61 34.20
CA GLU A 517 22.80 9.18 34.45
C GLU A 517 21.69 8.51 33.63
N ALA A 518 22.01 7.40 32.97
CA ALA A 518 21.06 6.66 32.20
C ALA A 518 21.13 5.16 32.57
N GLY A 519 19.96 4.55 32.71
CA GLY A 519 19.81 3.11 32.91
C GLY A 519 19.33 2.43 31.63
N LEU A 520 19.96 1.33 31.30
CA LEU A 520 19.52 0.41 30.26
C LEU A 520 18.59 -0.65 30.88
N SER A 521 17.65 -1.17 30.09
CA SER A 521 16.68 -2.16 30.58
C SER A 521 17.29 -3.54 30.87
N ARG A 522 18.55 -3.79 30.53
CA ARG A 522 19.30 -5.01 30.80
C ARG A 522 20.80 -4.76 30.72
N PRO A 523 21.64 -5.67 31.27
CA PRO A 523 23.08 -5.66 31.08
C PRO A 523 23.49 -5.68 29.60
N VAL A 524 24.69 -5.16 29.32
CA VAL A 524 25.26 -5.01 27.96
C VAL A 524 26.67 -5.55 27.88
N ASP A 525 27.10 -5.96 26.69
CA ASP A 525 28.45 -6.42 26.42
C ASP A 525 29.38 -5.24 26.12
N VAL A 526 30.11 -4.78 27.13
CA VAL A 526 31.05 -3.67 27.00
C VAL A 526 32.26 -4.02 26.14
N ASN A 527 32.67 -5.30 26.05
CA ASN A 527 33.75 -5.76 25.19
C ASN A 527 33.34 -5.63 23.72
N ARG A 528 32.10 -6.03 23.40
CA ARG A 528 31.54 -5.86 22.08
C ARG A 528 31.35 -4.36 21.72
N LEU A 529 30.88 -3.55 22.67
CA LEU A 529 30.76 -2.11 22.50
C LEU A 529 32.13 -1.46 22.20
N TYR A 530 33.19 -1.92 22.88
CA TYR A 530 34.55 -1.44 22.64
C TYR A 530 34.98 -1.60 21.17
N GLY A 531 34.68 -2.75 20.55
CA GLY A 531 34.91 -3.01 19.14
C GLY A 531 34.30 -1.92 18.21
N PHE A 532 33.21 -1.27 18.63
CA PHE A 532 32.52 -0.23 17.86
C PHE A 532 32.82 1.21 18.34
N SER A 533 33.55 1.38 19.46
CA SER A 533 33.76 2.68 20.11
C SER A 533 34.52 3.69 19.24
N LYS A 534 35.36 3.23 18.31
CA LYS A 534 36.06 4.05 17.33
C LYS A 534 35.13 4.94 16.49
N ILE A 535 33.86 4.57 16.34
CA ILE A 535 32.85 5.40 15.65
C ILE A 535 32.72 6.78 16.30
N LEU A 536 32.91 6.87 17.62
CA LEU A 536 32.78 8.12 18.38
C LEU A 536 33.98 9.07 18.22
N GLY A 537 35.13 8.56 17.77
CA GLY A 537 36.36 9.37 17.60
C GLY A 537 36.94 9.91 18.88
N LYS A 538 36.57 9.33 20.04
CA LYS A 538 37.07 9.70 21.37
C LYS A 538 38.05 8.65 21.90
N LYS A 539 38.91 9.05 22.85
CA LYS A 539 39.78 8.12 23.57
C LYS A 539 38.91 7.14 24.35
N THR A 540 39.28 5.87 24.34
CA THR A 540 38.54 4.79 25.02
C THR A 540 39.45 4.03 25.97
N GLU A 541 38.91 3.60 27.10
CA GLU A 541 39.56 2.76 28.09
C GLU A 541 38.56 1.66 28.51
N LEU A 542 38.96 0.40 28.33
CA LEU A 542 38.16 -0.76 28.62
C LEU A 542 38.70 -1.48 29.85
N GLU A 543 37.82 -1.75 30.83
CA GLU A 543 38.01 -2.78 31.84
C GLU A 543 37.10 -3.95 31.48
N GLU A 544 37.72 -5.03 31.03
CA GLU A 544 37.01 -6.18 30.47
C GLU A 544 35.89 -6.71 31.39
N GLY A 545 34.69 -6.86 30.85
CA GLY A 545 33.52 -7.36 31.56
C GLY A 545 32.93 -6.40 32.62
N SER A 546 33.53 -5.22 32.85
CA SER A 546 33.15 -4.26 33.87
C SER A 546 32.61 -2.97 33.27
N TYR A 547 33.46 -2.16 32.65
CA TYR A 547 33.06 -0.90 32.07
C TYR A 547 33.88 -0.48 30.84
N LEU A 548 33.31 0.43 30.06
CA LEU A 548 33.97 1.13 28.96
C LEU A 548 33.86 2.65 29.15
N ALA A 549 34.97 3.31 29.36
CA ALA A 549 35.05 4.76 29.35
C ALA A 549 35.32 5.30 27.92
N ILE A 550 34.62 6.38 27.52
CA ILE A 550 34.66 7.00 26.20
C ILE A 550 34.66 8.51 26.37
N GLY A 551 35.86 9.10 26.54
CA GLY A 551 36.01 10.50 26.95
C GLY A 551 35.31 10.76 28.30
N ASP A 552 34.33 11.67 28.32
CA ASP A 552 33.56 12.04 29.54
C ASP A 552 32.32 11.15 29.79
N LEU A 553 32.23 10.02 29.11
CA LEU A 553 31.11 9.07 29.25
C LEU A 553 31.65 7.70 29.65
N THR A 554 30.95 7.04 30.58
CA THR A 554 31.25 5.66 30.99
C THR A 554 30.01 4.78 30.87
N VAL A 555 30.18 3.61 30.27
CA VAL A 555 29.15 2.55 30.16
C VAL A 555 29.58 1.39 31.05
N TYR A 556 28.73 0.97 31.94
CA TYR A 556 28.94 -0.17 32.82
C TYR A 556 28.22 -1.42 32.28
N ALA A 557 28.78 -2.59 32.46
CA ALA A 557 28.24 -3.85 31.95
C ALA A 557 26.84 -4.16 32.50
N GLU A 558 26.55 -3.76 33.73
CA GLU A 558 25.23 -3.91 34.35
C GLU A 558 24.15 -3.01 33.74
N GLY A 559 24.54 -2.08 32.83
CA GLY A 559 23.60 -1.26 32.06
C GLY A 559 23.47 0.19 32.54
N ALA A 560 24.35 0.66 33.41
CA ALA A 560 24.43 2.08 33.76
C ALA A 560 25.28 2.85 32.72
N ILE A 561 24.87 4.06 32.41
CA ILE A 561 25.64 5.00 31.57
C ILE A 561 25.73 6.34 32.30
N ILE A 562 26.92 6.85 32.48
CA ILE A 562 27.16 8.16 33.11
C ILE A 562 27.91 9.04 32.12
N SER A 563 27.43 10.26 31.90
CA SER A 563 28.14 11.24 31.07
C SER A 563 28.09 12.61 31.74
N LYS A 564 29.22 13.34 31.67
CA LYS A 564 29.42 14.65 32.28
C LYS A 564 29.85 15.66 31.22
N GLY A 565 29.52 16.96 31.44
CA GLY A 565 29.96 18.02 30.56
C GLY A 565 29.31 19.38 30.83
N GLY A 566 29.81 20.43 30.19
CA GLY A 566 29.32 21.80 30.38
C GLY A 566 28.00 22.10 29.68
N ASP A 567 27.63 21.33 28.66
CA ASP A 567 26.36 21.49 27.88
C ASP A 567 25.49 20.25 28.01
N LEU A 568 24.29 20.41 28.55
CA LEU A 568 23.31 19.35 28.75
C LEU A 568 22.89 18.66 27.43
N LYS A 569 22.81 19.41 26.33
CA LYS A 569 22.41 18.87 25.03
C LYS A 569 23.50 17.95 24.47
N GLU A 570 24.76 18.35 24.58
CA GLU A 570 25.91 17.53 24.14
C GLU A 570 26.07 16.28 25.01
N VAL A 571 25.87 16.38 26.33
CA VAL A 571 25.89 15.23 27.24
C VAL A 571 24.79 14.21 26.86
N LYS A 572 23.57 14.67 26.67
CA LYS A 572 22.44 13.81 26.23
C LYS A 572 22.67 13.20 24.85
N LYS A 573 23.25 13.96 23.92
CA LYS A 573 23.58 13.48 22.58
C LYS A 573 24.64 12.38 22.64
N SER A 574 25.66 12.51 23.47
CA SER A 574 26.71 11.50 23.65
C SER A 574 26.10 10.17 24.15
N ILE A 575 25.22 10.21 25.16
CA ILE A 575 24.51 9.01 25.66
C ILE A 575 23.67 8.38 24.55
N ARG A 576 22.89 9.17 23.83
CA ARG A 576 22.07 8.65 22.70
C ARG A 576 22.91 8.00 21.63
N THR A 577 24.04 8.60 21.27
CA THR A 577 24.95 8.05 20.24
C THR A 577 25.55 6.72 20.69
N VAL A 578 25.94 6.60 21.97
CA VAL A 578 26.41 5.33 22.53
C VAL A 578 25.29 4.28 22.55
N PHE A 579 24.09 4.67 22.94
CA PHE A 579 22.93 3.79 22.88
C PHE A 579 22.63 3.30 21.45
N GLU A 580 22.76 4.16 20.43
CA GLU A 580 22.66 3.78 19.03
C GLU A 580 23.73 2.77 18.61
N ILE A 581 24.94 2.90 19.12
CA ILE A 581 26.03 1.95 18.86
C ILE A 581 25.75 0.60 19.58
N LEU A 582 25.26 0.64 20.81
CA LEU A 582 24.83 -0.57 21.54
C LEU A 582 23.76 -1.34 20.78
N ILE A 583 22.68 -0.66 20.32
CA ILE A 583 21.65 -1.30 19.48
C ILE A 583 22.28 -1.91 18.22
N LYS A 584 23.19 -1.19 17.57
CA LYS A 584 23.85 -1.68 16.37
C LYS A 584 24.69 -2.94 16.64
N SER A 585 25.46 -2.96 17.72
CA SER A 585 26.34 -4.08 18.06
C SER A 585 25.56 -5.31 18.54
N GLU A 586 24.56 -5.13 19.40
CA GLU A 586 23.84 -6.23 20.04
C GLU A 586 22.57 -6.68 19.29
N GLU A 587 21.80 -5.72 18.74
CA GLU A 587 20.50 -5.93 18.10
C GLU A 587 20.59 -5.96 16.56
N CYS A 588 21.78 -6.23 15.99
CA CYS A 588 21.98 -6.24 14.55
C CYS A 588 21.05 -7.23 13.85
N CYS A 589 20.33 -6.75 12.84
CA CYS A 589 19.40 -7.55 12.01
C CYS A 589 20.02 -8.03 10.67
N GLY A 590 21.33 -7.92 10.49
CA GLY A 590 22.04 -8.42 9.31
C GLY A 590 21.74 -7.70 7.98
N CYS A 591 21.14 -6.53 7.99
CA CYS A 591 20.62 -5.87 6.77
C CYS A 591 21.66 -5.19 5.87
N LYS A 592 22.95 -5.18 6.20
CA LYS A 592 24.07 -4.56 5.45
C LYS A 592 23.98 -3.03 5.24
N GLN A 593 22.96 -2.32 5.71
CA GLN A 593 22.80 -0.87 5.48
C GLN A 593 23.98 -0.02 5.97
N CYS A 594 24.60 -0.41 7.07
CA CYS A 594 25.75 0.33 7.61
C CYS A 594 27.04 0.05 6.84
N SER A 595 27.25 -1.18 6.35
CA SER A 595 28.43 -1.54 5.55
C SER A 595 28.43 -0.84 4.19
N THR A 596 27.29 -0.75 3.51
CA THR A 596 27.16 -0.05 2.21
C THR A 596 27.40 1.46 2.32
N ARG A 597 27.32 2.04 3.53
CA ARG A 597 27.56 3.47 3.77
C ARG A 597 28.96 3.77 4.26
N CYS A 598 29.70 2.75 4.65
CA CYS A 598 31.04 2.96 5.18
C CYS A 598 32.02 3.26 4.05
N PRO A 599 32.58 4.50 3.97
CA PRO A 599 33.43 4.88 2.85
C PRO A 599 34.80 4.17 2.86
N THR A 600 35.18 3.58 3.99
CA THR A 600 36.47 2.90 4.17
C THR A 600 36.31 1.36 4.25
N GLY A 601 35.08 0.85 4.17
CA GLY A 601 34.82 -0.58 4.34
C GLY A 601 35.12 -1.12 5.76
N ALA A 602 35.13 -0.23 6.76
CA ALA A 602 35.38 -0.63 8.15
C ALA A 602 34.29 -1.50 8.77
N LEU A 603 33.10 -1.57 8.17
CA LEU A 603 31.98 -2.37 8.63
C LEU A 603 31.72 -3.50 7.64
N THR A 604 31.80 -4.74 8.11
CA THR A 604 31.54 -5.96 7.35
C THR A 604 30.44 -6.78 8.04
N LEU A 605 29.85 -7.72 7.32
CA LEU A 605 28.88 -8.65 7.87
C LEU A 605 29.54 -10.01 8.04
N VAL A 606 29.59 -10.50 9.28
CA VAL A 606 30.07 -11.83 9.64
C VAL A 606 28.95 -12.53 10.39
N ASP A 607 28.57 -13.74 9.98
CA ASP A 607 27.49 -14.54 10.57
C ASP A 607 26.18 -13.76 10.80
N GLU A 608 25.77 -13.02 9.77
CA GLU A 608 24.57 -12.15 9.78
C GLU A 608 24.60 -11.03 10.83
N LYS A 609 25.76 -10.71 11.41
CA LYS A 609 25.95 -9.56 12.30
C LYS A 609 27.02 -8.62 11.77
N VAL A 610 26.86 -7.35 12.04
CA VAL A 610 27.87 -6.37 11.68
C VAL A 610 29.06 -6.49 12.63
N GLU A 611 30.25 -6.49 12.03
CA GLU A 611 31.52 -6.33 12.75
C GLU A 611 32.28 -5.12 12.23
N MET A 612 33.16 -4.58 13.05
CA MET A 612 33.92 -3.38 12.72
C MET A 612 35.43 -3.66 12.81
N ASP A 613 36.14 -3.24 11.77
CA ASP A 613 37.57 -3.11 11.76
C ASP A 613 37.95 -1.69 12.22
N PRO A 614 38.43 -1.52 13.49
CA PRO A 614 38.78 -0.20 14.02
C PRO A 614 39.91 0.49 13.25
N SER A 615 40.79 -0.27 12.59
CA SER A 615 41.94 0.29 11.85
C SER A 615 41.49 1.07 10.60
N LYS A 616 40.35 0.68 10.00
CA LYS A 616 39.74 1.32 8.84
C LYS A 616 38.74 2.41 9.20
N CYS A 617 38.31 2.51 10.47
CA CYS A 617 37.27 3.46 10.86
C CYS A 617 37.83 4.88 10.97
N ILE A 618 37.24 5.82 10.23
CA ILE A 618 37.59 7.26 10.26
C ILE A 618 36.60 8.09 11.11
N SER A 619 35.78 7.47 11.94
CA SER A 619 34.83 8.12 12.86
C SER A 619 33.82 9.08 12.20
N CYS A 620 33.47 8.86 10.93
CA CYS A 620 32.56 9.74 10.17
C CYS A 620 31.07 9.59 10.54
N GLN A 621 30.70 8.61 11.36
CA GLN A 621 29.35 8.32 11.87
C GLN A 621 28.27 8.07 10.80
N LYS A 622 28.60 7.98 9.52
CA LYS A 622 27.63 7.73 8.44
C LYS A 622 26.86 6.42 8.61
N CYS A 623 27.44 5.46 9.32
CA CYS A 623 26.82 4.17 9.62
C CYS A 623 25.63 4.24 10.61
N LEU A 624 25.50 5.33 11.40
CA LEU A 624 24.44 5.49 12.39
C LEU A 624 23.11 5.98 11.79
N CYS A 625 23.15 6.65 10.63
CA CYS A 625 22.01 7.38 10.07
C CYS A 625 20.79 6.54 9.67
N THR A 626 20.93 5.22 9.42
CA THR A 626 19.86 4.37 8.84
C THR A 626 19.93 2.92 9.34
N CYS A 627 19.99 2.72 10.64
CA CYS A 627 19.91 1.37 11.21
C CYS A 627 18.44 0.96 11.41
N PRO A 628 17.96 -0.13 10.76
CA PRO A 628 16.60 -0.64 11.01
C PRO A 628 16.37 -1.06 12.46
N SER A 629 17.35 -1.69 13.11
CA SER A 629 17.24 -2.06 14.52
C SER A 629 16.98 -0.84 15.41
N LEU A 630 17.67 0.28 15.20
CA LEU A 630 17.40 1.53 15.91
C LEU A 630 15.98 2.05 15.69
N LYS A 631 15.46 1.89 14.48
CA LYS A 631 14.16 2.45 14.12
C LYS A 631 12.99 1.59 14.56
N TYR A 632 13.15 0.27 14.63
CA TYR A 632 12.05 -0.69 14.78
C TYR A 632 12.16 -1.57 16.03
N SER A 633 13.28 -1.56 16.77
CA SER A 633 13.42 -2.31 18.03
C SER A 633 12.79 -1.62 19.24
N THR A 634 12.24 -0.43 19.10
CA THR A 634 11.58 0.32 20.17
C THR A 634 10.08 0.06 20.11
N ASP A 635 9.58 -0.90 20.85
CA ASP A 635 8.16 -1.05 21.18
C ASP A 635 7.78 -0.23 22.40
#